data_d1366d64cfa118378191b75ef358f2fa
#
_entry.id   d1366d64cfa118378191b75ef358f2fa
#
_cell.length_a   1.000
_cell.length_b   1.000
_cell.length_c   1.000
_cell.angle_alpha   90.00
_cell.angle_beta   90.00
_cell.angle_gamma   90.00
#
_symmetry.space_group_name_H-M   'P 1'
#
loop_
_entity.id
_entity.type
_entity.pdbx_description
1 polymer ?
#
loop_
_entity_poly.entity_id
_entity_poly.type
_entity_poly.pdbx_seq_one_letter_code
_entity_poly.pdbx_strand_id
1 'polypeptide(L)'
;MRKFLVIMDNSPEFLNALRFAAIRASKTGGAVEILGIIGPEEFQHWLGVGEAMRAEARERIEAHFKVFSKWMEEKEGLTPELVIREGERATEVLAQIKEDPEVGILVLGANPSGEGPGPLVSQLVGRQGGVLPVPVTIVP
;
A
#
# COMPACT_ATOMS: atom_id res chain seq x y z
N MET A 1 -8.42 11.73 -12.34
CA MET A 1 -8.27 12.03 -10.90
C MET A 1 -6.98 11.45 -10.39
N ARG A 2 -6.21 12.23 -9.64
CA ARG A 2 -4.91 11.77 -9.16
C ARG A 2 -5.08 10.92 -7.89
N LYS A 3 -4.47 9.75 -7.89
CA LYS A 3 -4.55 8.84 -6.75
C LYS A 3 -3.27 8.85 -5.92
N PHE A 4 -3.46 8.80 -4.62
CA PHE A 4 -2.38 8.58 -3.65
C PHE A 4 -2.35 7.09 -3.36
N LEU A 5 -1.27 6.42 -3.74
CA LEU A 5 -1.13 4.98 -3.52
C LEU A 5 -0.45 4.71 -2.18
N VAL A 6 -1.08 3.90 -1.34
CA VAL A 6 -0.54 3.50 -0.03
C VAL A 6 -0.48 1.98 0.03
N ILE A 7 0.61 1.45 0.58
CA ILE A 7 0.80 0.00 0.69
C ILE A 7 0.34 -0.47 2.06
N MET A 8 -0.66 -1.34 2.09
CA MET A 8 -1.21 -1.84 3.35
C MET A 8 -0.37 -2.95 3.95
N ASP A 9 -0.01 -2.78 5.21
CA ASP A 9 0.63 -3.82 6.01
C ASP A 9 0.19 -3.65 7.47
N ASN A 10 0.77 -4.43 8.38
CA ASN A 10 0.40 -4.38 9.79
C ASN A 10 1.28 -3.44 10.61
N SER A 11 2.10 -2.64 9.96
CA SER A 11 3.01 -1.74 10.66
C SER A 11 2.33 -0.45 11.08
N PRO A 12 2.80 0.18 12.17
CA PRO A 12 2.30 1.51 12.54
C PRO A 12 2.62 2.58 11.50
N GLU A 13 3.71 2.43 10.75
CA GLU A 13 4.06 3.39 9.70
C GLU A 13 3.04 3.40 8.56
N PHE A 14 2.37 2.28 8.31
CA PHE A 14 1.27 2.26 7.34
C PHE A 14 0.15 3.21 7.75
N LEU A 15 -0.24 3.20 9.03
CA LEU A 15 -1.30 4.08 9.50
C LEU A 15 -0.95 5.55 9.34
N ASN A 16 0.30 5.90 9.57
CA ASN A 16 0.77 7.28 9.37
C ASN A 16 0.71 7.66 7.89
N ALA A 17 1.13 6.76 7.02
CA ALA A 17 1.07 6.98 5.57
C ALA A 17 -0.37 7.12 5.10
N LEU A 18 -1.26 6.26 5.58
CA LEU A 18 -2.67 6.28 5.19
C LEU A 18 -3.34 7.57 5.62
N ARG A 19 -3.09 8.01 6.86
CA ARG A 19 -3.66 9.26 7.38
C ARG A 19 -3.18 10.46 6.56
N PHE A 20 -1.89 10.51 6.25
CA PHE A 20 -1.34 11.56 5.41
C PHE A 20 -2.02 11.58 4.03
N ALA A 21 -2.10 10.41 3.39
CA ALA A 21 -2.71 10.31 2.06
C ALA A 21 -4.18 10.74 2.07
N ALA A 22 -4.93 10.32 3.08
CA ALA A 22 -6.36 10.68 3.18
C ALA A 22 -6.54 12.19 3.33
N ILE A 23 -5.77 12.82 4.19
CA ILE A 23 -5.86 14.27 4.41
C ILE A 23 -5.50 15.03 3.12
N ARG A 24 -4.42 14.61 2.46
CA ARG A 24 -3.97 15.29 1.24
C ARG A 24 -4.97 15.08 0.10
N ALA A 25 -5.48 13.87 -0.07
CA ALA A 25 -6.49 13.59 -1.10
C ALA A 25 -7.75 14.42 -0.87
N SER A 26 -8.19 14.52 0.38
CA SER A 26 -9.36 15.32 0.74
C SER A 26 -9.15 16.80 0.37
N LYS A 27 -7.97 17.33 0.61
CA LYS A 27 -7.68 18.73 0.34
C LYS A 27 -7.43 19.06 -1.13
N THR A 28 -7.02 18.08 -1.91
CA THR A 28 -6.65 18.32 -3.31
C THR A 28 -7.68 17.79 -4.30
N GLY A 29 -8.75 17.20 -3.83
CA GLY A 29 -9.74 16.59 -4.72
C GLY A 29 -9.27 15.29 -5.34
N GLY A 30 -8.26 14.66 -4.73
CA GLY A 30 -7.72 13.38 -5.19
C GLY A 30 -8.45 12.18 -4.61
N ALA A 31 -7.89 11.00 -4.83
CA ALA A 31 -8.40 9.74 -4.32
C ALA A 31 -7.30 8.97 -3.61
N VAL A 32 -7.68 7.99 -2.80
CA VAL A 32 -6.73 7.09 -2.12
C VAL A 32 -6.94 5.69 -2.66
N GLU A 33 -5.84 5.04 -3.05
CA GLU A 33 -5.83 3.65 -3.45
C GLU A 33 -4.96 2.89 -2.45
N ILE A 34 -5.52 1.84 -1.87
CA ILE A 34 -4.80 1.00 -0.91
C ILE A 34 -4.41 -0.29 -1.62
N LEU A 35 -3.13 -0.59 -1.63
CA LEU A 35 -2.59 -1.80 -2.24
C LEU A 35 -2.26 -2.81 -1.15
N GLY A 36 -2.95 -3.95 -1.17
CA GLY A 36 -2.62 -5.09 -0.33
C GLY A 36 -1.82 -6.08 -1.15
N ILE A 37 -0.72 -6.58 -0.61
CA ILE A 37 0.14 -7.52 -1.30
C ILE A 37 0.24 -8.82 -0.53
N ILE A 38 -0.06 -9.92 -1.23
CA ILE A 38 0.12 -11.27 -0.70
C ILE A 38 1.50 -11.71 -1.16
N GLY A 39 2.44 -11.79 -0.22
CA GLY A 39 3.81 -12.14 -0.54
C GLY A 39 4.00 -13.64 -0.76
N PRO A 40 5.12 -14.03 -1.37
CA PRO A 40 5.39 -15.44 -1.65
C PRO A 40 5.39 -16.33 -0.41
N GLU A 41 5.77 -15.78 0.74
CA GLU A 41 5.81 -16.52 2.00
C GLU A 41 4.43 -16.93 2.50
N GLU A 42 3.37 -16.34 1.99
CA GLU A 42 2.02 -16.64 2.43
C GLU A 42 1.36 -17.79 1.68
N PHE A 43 2.01 -18.28 0.64
CA PHE A 43 1.45 -19.40 -0.10
C PHE A 43 2.52 -20.34 -0.64
N GLN A 44 3.72 -20.25 -0.08
CA GLN A 44 4.72 -21.15 -0.55
C GLN A 44 4.66 -22.37 0.29
N HIS A 45 4.01 -23.38 0.02
CA HIS A 45 4.28 -24.41 0.79
C HIS A 45 3.85 -25.74 0.50
N TRP A 46 3.05 -26.32 1.12
CA TRP A 46 2.60 -27.69 1.13
C TRP A 46 1.56 -27.85 0.02
N LEU A 47 1.59 -28.93 -0.70
CA LEU A 47 0.63 -29.22 -1.74
C LEU A 47 -0.80 -29.12 -1.19
N GLY A 48 -1.62 -28.32 -1.84
CA GLY A 48 -3.02 -28.14 -1.45
C GLY A 48 -3.29 -27.09 -0.39
N VAL A 49 -2.26 -26.58 0.26
CA VAL A 49 -2.44 -25.59 1.33
C VAL A 49 -2.31 -24.14 0.80
N GLY A 50 -1.62 -23.98 -0.32
CA GLY A 50 -1.36 -22.65 -0.86
C GLY A 50 -2.61 -21.85 -1.17
N GLU A 51 -3.62 -22.47 -1.75
CA GLU A 51 -4.88 -21.76 -2.08
C GLU A 51 -5.64 -21.33 -0.84
N ALA A 52 -5.68 -22.19 0.20
CA ALA A 52 -6.30 -21.83 1.46
C ALA A 52 -5.60 -20.66 2.12
N MET A 53 -4.28 -20.64 2.08
CA MET A 53 -3.50 -19.55 2.64
C MET A 53 -3.70 -18.24 1.88
N ARG A 54 -3.83 -18.32 0.55
CA ARG A 54 -4.15 -17.14 -0.26
C ARG A 54 -5.52 -16.59 0.08
N ALA A 55 -6.50 -17.47 0.22
CA ALA A 55 -7.87 -17.08 0.57
C ALA A 55 -7.91 -16.39 1.93
N GLU A 56 -7.19 -16.94 2.91
CA GLU A 56 -7.11 -16.33 4.24
C GLU A 56 -6.40 -14.96 4.20
N ALA A 57 -5.33 -14.85 3.43
CA ALA A 57 -4.61 -13.59 3.29
C ALA A 57 -5.51 -12.54 2.64
N ARG A 58 -6.23 -12.92 1.61
CA ARG A 58 -7.16 -12.02 0.94
C ARG A 58 -8.28 -11.57 1.86
N GLU A 59 -8.87 -12.49 2.62
CA GLU A 59 -9.92 -12.16 3.59
C GLU A 59 -9.41 -11.21 4.66
N ARG A 60 -8.20 -11.42 5.13
CA ARG A 60 -7.58 -10.55 6.13
C ARG A 60 -7.38 -9.13 5.59
N ILE A 61 -6.90 -9.02 4.34
CA ILE A 61 -6.73 -7.73 3.68
C ILE A 61 -8.08 -7.03 3.52
N GLU A 62 -9.09 -7.75 3.06
CA GLU A 62 -10.42 -7.18 2.87
C GLU A 62 -11.06 -6.74 4.18
N ALA A 63 -10.85 -7.50 5.26
CA ALA A 63 -11.36 -7.14 6.58
C ALA A 63 -10.70 -5.85 7.11
N HIS A 64 -9.39 -5.74 6.98
CA HIS A 64 -8.67 -4.53 7.37
C HIS A 64 -9.10 -3.35 6.52
N PHE A 65 -9.26 -3.56 5.23
CA PHE A 65 -9.69 -2.50 4.33
C PHE A 65 -11.05 -1.93 4.75
N LYS A 66 -11.98 -2.78 5.16
CA LYS A 66 -13.31 -2.31 5.61
C LYS A 66 -13.20 -1.33 6.79
N VAL A 67 -12.31 -1.63 7.72
CA VAL A 67 -12.09 -0.75 8.88
C VAL A 67 -11.54 0.60 8.44
N PHE A 68 -10.53 0.59 7.59
CA PHE A 68 -9.91 1.83 7.11
C PHE A 68 -10.84 2.62 6.21
N SER A 69 -11.61 1.94 5.38
CA SER A 69 -12.59 2.58 4.50
C SER A 69 -13.66 3.31 5.28
N LYS A 70 -14.17 2.66 6.33
CA LYS A 70 -15.17 3.28 7.20
C LYS A 70 -14.62 4.53 7.89
N TRP A 71 -13.42 4.42 8.43
CA TRP A 71 -12.76 5.56 9.05
C TRP A 71 -12.58 6.71 8.06
N MET A 72 -12.13 6.41 6.87
CA MET A 72 -11.84 7.42 5.86
C MET A 72 -13.11 8.11 5.38
N GLU A 73 -14.18 7.36 5.21
CA GLU A 73 -15.47 7.92 4.83
C GLU A 73 -16.03 8.86 5.91
N GLU A 74 -15.94 8.44 7.17
CA GLU A 74 -16.45 9.23 8.29
C GLU A 74 -15.62 10.48 8.57
N LYS A 75 -14.30 10.39 8.46
CA LYS A 75 -13.42 11.51 8.84
C LYS A 75 -13.02 12.41 7.69
N GLU A 76 -12.89 11.88 6.50
CA GLU A 76 -12.38 12.62 5.35
C GLU A 76 -13.38 12.71 4.19
N GLY A 77 -14.48 12.00 4.27
CA GLY A 77 -15.47 11.99 3.20
C GLY A 77 -14.99 11.31 1.92
N LEU A 78 -14.01 10.40 2.05
CA LEU A 78 -13.42 9.70 0.92
C LEU A 78 -13.76 8.21 0.96
N THR A 79 -13.97 7.63 -0.21
CA THR A 79 -14.14 6.19 -0.36
C THR A 79 -12.90 5.64 -1.04
N PRO A 80 -11.98 4.98 -0.31
CA PRO A 80 -10.76 4.47 -0.90
C PRO A 80 -11.04 3.26 -1.79
N GLU A 81 -10.11 3.01 -2.71
CA GLU A 81 -10.14 1.81 -3.55
C GLU A 81 -9.18 0.78 -2.98
N LEU A 82 -9.50 -0.49 -3.16
CA LEU A 82 -8.62 -1.59 -2.76
C LEU A 82 -8.16 -2.35 -3.99
N VAL A 83 -6.85 -2.56 -4.08
CA VAL A 83 -6.25 -3.46 -5.06
C VAL A 83 -5.46 -4.51 -4.31
N ILE A 84 -5.60 -5.77 -4.69
CA ILE A 84 -4.85 -6.87 -4.10
C ILE A 84 -3.99 -7.51 -5.18
N ARG A 85 -2.69 -7.63 -4.92
CA ARG A 85 -1.75 -8.26 -5.84
C ARG A 85 -1.00 -9.37 -5.11
N GLU A 86 -0.47 -10.31 -5.88
CA GLU A 86 0.32 -11.41 -5.34
C GLU A 86 1.71 -11.34 -5.94
N GLY A 87 2.74 -11.41 -5.12
CA GLY A 87 4.11 -11.41 -5.59
C GLY A 87 5.05 -10.74 -4.61
N GLU A 88 6.26 -10.44 -5.09
CA GLU A 88 7.27 -9.76 -4.30
C GLU A 88 6.87 -8.29 -4.17
N ARG A 89 6.99 -7.76 -2.97
CA ARG A 89 6.42 -6.47 -2.61
C ARG A 89 6.85 -5.31 -3.53
N ALA A 90 8.13 -5.08 -3.66
CA ALA A 90 8.61 -3.96 -4.49
C ALA A 90 8.21 -4.11 -5.95
N THR A 91 8.26 -5.34 -6.47
CA THR A 91 7.88 -5.62 -7.84
C THR A 91 6.41 -5.31 -8.09
N GLU A 92 5.53 -5.72 -7.17
CA GLU A 92 4.10 -5.50 -7.32
C GLU A 92 3.71 -4.04 -7.16
N VAL A 93 4.40 -3.30 -6.30
CA VAL A 93 4.18 -1.85 -6.19
C VAL A 93 4.48 -1.16 -7.52
N LEU A 94 5.62 -1.47 -8.12
CA LEU A 94 5.99 -0.89 -9.40
C LEU A 94 5.02 -1.28 -10.52
N ALA A 95 4.60 -2.54 -10.52
CA ALA A 95 3.64 -3.02 -11.51
C ALA A 95 2.31 -2.27 -11.39
N GLN A 96 1.83 -2.06 -10.16
CA GLN A 96 0.59 -1.33 -9.94
C GLN A 96 0.69 0.11 -10.44
N ILE A 97 1.79 0.78 -10.18
CA ILE A 97 1.98 2.16 -10.64
C ILE A 97 2.01 2.22 -12.17
N LYS A 98 2.65 1.26 -12.80
CA LYS A 98 2.74 1.23 -14.26
C LYS A 98 1.40 0.90 -14.91
N GLU A 99 0.59 0.08 -14.29
CA GLU A 99 -0.69 -0.34 -14.83
C GLU A 99 -1.81 0.68 -14.60
N ASP A 100 -1.67 1.54 -13.59
CA ASP A 100 -2.68 2.55 -13.28
C ASP A 100 -2.13 3.96 -13.48
N PRO A 101 -2.38 4.58 -14.63
CA PRO A 101 -1.84 5.92 -14.91
C PRO A 101 -2.45 7.02 -14.04
N GLU A 102 -3.52 6.75 -13.30
CA GLU A 102 -4.09 7.72 -12.40
C GLU A 102 -3.32 7.84 -11.08
N VAL A 103 -2.47 6.86 -10.77
CA VAL A 103 -1.59 6.95 -9.60
C VAL A 103 -0.59 8.08 -9.83
N GLY A 104 -0.66 9.10 -9.01
CA GLY A 104 0.18 10.28 -9.15
C GLY A 104 1.27 10.41 -8.11
N ILE A 105 1.18 9.66 -7.02
CA ILE A 105 2.16 9.72 -5.94
C ILE A 105 2.10 8.44 -5.12
N LEU A 106 3.27 7.97 -4.70
CA LEU A 106 3.38 6.84 -3.78
C LEU A 106 3.65 7.39 -2.39
N VAL A 107 2.89 6.93 -1.39
CA VAL A 107 3.05 7.37 0.00
C VAL A 107 3.51 6.20 0.84
N LEU A 108 4.65 6.33 1.48
CA LEU A 108 5.24 5.31 2.32
C LEU A 108 5.46 5.85 3.73
N GLY A 109 5.32 4.98 4.74
CA GLY A 109 5.66 5.32 6.10
C GLY A 109 7.12 4.98 6.38
N ALA A 110 7.83 5.87 7.06
CA ALA A 110 9.19 5.59 7.50
C ALA A 110 9.16 4.70 8.75
N ASN A 111 10.17 3.84 8.88
CA ASN A 111 10.28 2.99 10.06
C ASN A 111 10.57 3.86 11.29
N PRO A 112 9.69 3.83 12.33
CA PRO A 112 9.87 4.68 13.51
C PRO A 112 10.98 4.22 14.45
N SER A 113 11.54 3.04 14.25
CA SER A 113 12.59 2.51 15.15
C SER A 113 13.91 3.27 15.04
N GLY A 114 14.11 4.07 14.01
CA GLY A 114 15.35 4.79 13.81
C GLY A 114 16.48 3.97 13.21
N GLU A 115 16.19 2.73 12.81
CA GLU A 115 17.18 1.84 12.20
C GLU A 115 17.14 1.89 10.68
N GLY A 116 16.90 3.05 10.13
CA GLY A 116 16.76 3.24 8.71
C GLY A 116 15.30 3.37 8.30
N PRO A 117 15.04 3.64 7.03
CA PRO A 117 13.69 3.96 6.55
C PRO A 117 12.78 2.74 6.39
N GLY A 118 13.29 1.54 6.56
CA GLY A 118 12.53 0.31 6.39
C GLY A 118 12.83 -0.37 5.06
N PRO A 119 12.57 -1.70 4.97
CA PRO A 119 12.96 -2.46 3.78
C PRO A 119 12.26 -2.03 2.49
N LEU A 120 10.98 -1.71 2.56
CA LEU A 120 10.24 -1.30 1.36
C LEU A 120 10.74 0.05 0.84
N VAL A 121 10.94 1.02 1.75
CA VAL A 121 11.47 2.32 1.38
C VAL A 121 12.87 2.15 0.77
N SER A 122 13.73 1.37 1.40
CA SER A 122 15.08 1.13 0.90
C SER A 122 15.09 0.51 -0.49
N GLN A 123 14.21 -0.46 -0.73
CA GLN A 123 14.14 -1.10 -2.03
C GLN A 123 13.63 -0.16 -3.12
N LEU A 124 12.55 0.57 -2.83
CA LEU A 124 11.94 1.42 -3.85
C LEU A 124 12.72 2.71 -4.11
N VAL A 125 13.21 3.34 -3.05
CA VAL A 125 13.92 4.62 -3.19
C VAL A 125 15.40 4.41 -3.48
N GLY A 126 16.03 3.40 -2.87
CA GLY A 126 17.44 3.11 -3.08
C GLY A 126 17.71 2.44 -4.41
N ARG A 127 17.28 1.19 -4.56
CA ARG A 127 17.55 0.41 -5.77
C ARG A 127 16.66 0.77 -6.94
N GLN A 128 15.39 1.04 -6.66
CA GLN A 128 14.38 1.24 -7.69
C GLN A 128 14.06 2.72 -7.92
N GLY A 129 14.72 3.62 -7.20
CA GLY A 129 14.43 5.04 -7.27
C GLY A 129 14.53 5.62 -8.67
N GLY A 130 15.48 5.11 -9.48
CA GLY A 130 15.65 5.57 -10.85
C GLY A 130 14.58 5.10 -11.82
N VAL A 131 13.76 4.10 -11.43
CA VAL A 131 12.72 3.55 -12.29
C VAL A 131 11.31 3.84 -11.77
N LEU A 132 11.18 4.55 -10.64
CA LEU A 132 9.86 4.95 -10.15
C LEU A 132 9.26 6.01 -11.07
N PRO A 133 8.09 5.74 -11.65
CA PRO A 133 7.48 6.70 -12.58
C PRO A 133 6.70 7.83 -11.90
N VAL A 134 6.61 7.82 -10.57
CA VAL A 134 5.89 8.85 -9.81
C VAL A 134 6.71 9.31 -8.61
N PRO A 135 6.42 10.50 -8.08
CA PRO A 135 7.04 10.97 -6.84
C PRO A 135 6.70 10.07 -5.66
N VAL A 136 7.58 10.06 -4.67
CA VAL A 136 7.39 9.32 -3.42
C VAL A 136 7.40 10.29 -2.26
N THR A 137 6.41 10.17 -1.39
CA THR A 137 6.39 10.90 -0.12
C THR A 137 6.64 9.90 1.00
N ILE A 138 7.62 10.17 1.83
CA ILE A 138 7.94 9.34 2.99
C ILE A 138 7.46 10.06 4.25
N VAL A 139 6.51 9.45 4.96
CA VAL A 139 5.89 10.03 6.15
C VAL A 139 6.62 9.54 7.39
N PRO A 140 7.20 10.45 8.18
CA PRO A 140 7.93 10.06 9.41
C PRO A 140 7.05 9.51 10.50
#